data_3558d776278c9a98d9d25348649e6f31
#
_entry.id   3558d776278c9a98d9d25348649e6f31
#
_cell.length_a   1.000
_cell.length_b   1.000
_cell.length_c   1.000
_cell.angle_alpha   90.00
_cell.angle_beta   90.00
_cell.angle_gamma   90.00
#
_symmetry.space_group_name_H-M   'P 1'
#
loop_
_entity.id
_entity.type
_entity.pdbx_description
1 polymer ?
#
loop_
_entity_poly.entity_id
_entity_poly.type
_entity_poly.pdbx_seq_one_letter_code
_entity_poly.pdbx_strand_id
1 'polypeptide(L)'
;HRRQRQMCIRDRYIALYQLLMRAEAPFKAAKALQYGVDEEFVERKEKNIKMLAQGWHMSQELKKAEPLYKEAAEKSEEGELFVFLGQLYLATDRYDLAMDSLKLGLEKGKLKDPVTVNILLGQVSYEKQNFDDATIFFRKALDRLTDLKIKDKKLKEEKQDKLRAQALTWLSYTEKEAKRVKILEQRRKDLEES
;
A
#
# COMPACT_ATOMS: atom_id res chain seq x y z
N HIS A 1 -35.20 6.00 -21.42
CA HIS A 1 -35.70 5.48 -20.11
C HIS A 1 -34.86 4.33 -19.55
N ARG A 2 -34.36 3.34 -20.33
CA ARG A 2 -33.58 2.20 -19.83
C ARG A 2 -32.21 2.64 -19.29
N ARG A 3 -31.46 3.49 -20.00
CA ARG A 3 -30.18 4.05 -19.57
C ARG A 3 -30.28 4.91 -18.30
N GLN A 4 -31.36 5.71 -18.17
CA GLN A 4 -31.60 6.52 -16.98
C GLN A 4 -31.85 5.66 -15.72
N ARG A 5 -32.63 4.57 -15.86
CA ARG A 5 -32.87 3.64 -14.73
C ARG A 5 -31.57 2.94 -14.29
N GLN A 6 -30.74 2.48 -15.24
CA GLN A 6 -29.45 1.85 -14.93
C GLN A 6 -28.50 2.84 -14.23
N MET A 7 -28.45 4.11 -14.67
CA MET A 7 -27.67 5.16 -14.01
C MET A 7 -28.12 5.39 -12.57
N CYS A 8 -29.43 5.47 -12.31
CA CYS A 8 -29.96 5.62 -10.95
C CYS A 8 -29.62 4.42 -10.03
N ILE A 9 -29.67 3.19 -10.58
CA ILE A 9 -29.36 1.97 -9.79
C ILE A 9 -27.87 1.94 -9.46
N ARG A 10 -27.00 2.17 -10.43
CA ARG A 10 -25.54 2.26 -10.23
C ARG A 10 -25.19 3.26 -9.13
N ASP A 11 -25.76 4.47 -9.22
CA ASP A 11 -25.45 5.56 -8.29
C ASP A 11 -25.90 5.23 -6.86
N ARG A 12 -26.98 4.46 -6.69
CA ARG A 12 -27.44 3.96 -5.38
C ARG A 12 -26.43 2.99 -4.76
N TYR A 13 -25.86 2.06 -5.52
CA TYR A 13 -24.84 1.13 -5.00
C TYR A 13 -23.56 1.86 -4.60
N ILE A 14 -23.13 2.83 -5.41
CA ILE A 14 -21.95 3.66 -5.09
C ILE A 14 -22.21 4.52 -3.86
N ALA A 15 -23.37 5.16 -3.75
CA ALA A 15 -23.74 5.95 -2.58
C ALA A 15 -23.86 5.09 -1.33
N LEU A 16 -24.46 3.90 -1.43
CA LEU A 16 -24.55 2.95 -0.32
C LEU A 16 -23.17 2.50 0.15
N TYR A 17 -22.27 2.17 -0.79
CA TYR A 17 -20.87 1.86 -0.46
C TYR A 17 -20.22 3.00 0.32
N GLN A 18 -20.31 4.23 -0.17
CA GLN A 18 -19.72 5.40 0.49
C GLN A 18 -20.30 5.65 1.88
N LEU A 19 -21.61 5.50 2.04
CA LEU A 19 -22.29 5.65 3.33
C LEU A 19 -21.80 4.60 4.32
N LEU A 20 -21.74 3.34 3.92
CA LEU A 20 -21.29 2.24 4.76
C LEU A 20 -19.80 2.36 5.13
N MET A 21 -18.96 2.86 4.21
CA MET A 21 -17.56 3.15 4.51
C MET A 21 -17.42 4.25 5.57
N ARG A 22 -18.22 5.31 5.50
CA ARG A 22 -18.25 6.38 6.53
C ARG A 22 -18.78 5.88 7.88
N ALA A 23 -19.68 4.90 7.85
CA ALA A 23 -20.20 4.23 9.05
C ALA A 23 -19.28 3.13 9.59
N GLU A 24 -18.01 3.10 9.14
CA GLU A 24 -17.01 2.12 9.56
C GLU A 24 -17.43 0.65 9.36
N ALA A 25 -18.25 0.39 8.34
CA ALA A 25 -18.75 -0.93 7.99
C ALA A 25 -18.21 -1.44 6.63
N PRO A 26 -16.86 -1.57 6.46
CA PRO A 26 -16.23 -1.85 5.17
C PRO A 26 -16.66 -3.18 4.55
N PHE A 27 -16.91 -4.22 5.37
CA PHE A 27 -17.39 -5.51 4.89
C PHE A 27 -18.77 -5.39 4.22
N LYS A 28 -19.70 -4.67 4.87
CA LYS A 28 -21.04 -4.44 4.31
C LYS A 28 -20.96 -3.58 3.04
N ALA A 29 -20.09 -2.58 3.04
CA ALA A 29 -19.84 -1.72 1.89
C ALA A 29 -19.33 -2.54 0.68
N ALA A 30 -18.29 -3.35 0.89
CA ALA A 30 -17.72 -4.20 -0.15
C ALA A 30 -18.75 -5.22 -0.67
N LYS A 31 -19.52 -5.86 0.22
CA LYS A 31 -20.55 -6.83 -0.16
C LYS A 31 -21.66 -6.19 -0.99
N ALA A 32 -22.11 -4.98 -0.63
CA ALA A 32 -23.14 -4.27 -1.39
C ALA A 32 -22.63 -3.87 -2.79
N LEU A 33 -21.40 -3.35 -2.89
CA LEU A 33 -20.80 -2.97 -4.16
C LEU A 33 -20.48 -4.20 -5.03
N GLN A 34 -20.02 -5.30 -4.42
CA GLN A 34 -19.79 -6.57 -5.11
C GLN A 34 -21.07 -7.06 -5.77
N TYR A 35 -22.19 -7.08 -5.05
CA TYR A 35 -23.48 -7.45 -5.61
C TYR A 35 -23.86 -6.55 -6.81
N GLY A 36 -23.67 -5.24 -6.69
CA GLY A 36 -23.92 -4.32 -7.80
C GLY A 36 -23.04 -4.57 -9.02
N VAL A 37 -21.81 -5.03 -8.83
CA VAL A 37 -20.89 -5.41 -9.91
C VAL A 37 -21.28 -6.76 -10.53
N ASP A 38 -21.62 -7.75 -9.72
CA ASP A 38 -21.98 -9.10 -10.17
C ASP A 38 -23.29 -9.13 -10.95
N GLU A 39 -24.26 -8.28 -10.56
CA GLU A 39 -25.53 -8.09 -11.26
C GLU A 39 -25.44 -7.07 -12.44
N GLU A 40 -24.23 -6.66 -12.82
CA GLU A 40 -23.97 -5.70 -13.89
C GLU A 40 -24.65 -4.32 -13.74
N PHE A 41 -25.14 -3.98 -12.54
CA PHE A 41 -25.65 -2.64 -12.23
C PHE A 41 -24.52 -1.62 -12.14
N VAL A 42 -23.32 -2.06 -11.73
CA VAL A 42 -22.12 -1.25 -11.62
C VAL A 42 -21.06 -1.79 -12.58
N GLU A 43 -20.66 -0.97 -13.55
CA GLU A 43 -19.67 -1.34 -14.56
C GLU A 43 -18.30 -1.60 -13.92
N ARG A 44 -17.55 -2.60 -14.45
CA ARG A 44 -16.16 -2.92 -14.04
C ARG A 44 -15.13 -1.92 -14.58
N LYS A 45 -15.35 -0.62 -14.30
CA LYS A 45 -14.38 0.43 -14.57
C LYS A 45 -13.32 0.47 -13.45
N GLU A 46 -12.09 0.91 -13.78
CA GLU A 46 -10.98 1.06 -12.84
C GLU A 46 -11.44 1.64 -11.48
N LYS A 47 -12.14 2.79 -11.51
CA LYS A 47 -12.63 3.47 -10.30
C LYS A 47 -13.51 2.57 -9.42
N ASN A 48 -14.43 1.82 -10.01
CA ASN A 48 -15.38 0.98 -9.27
C ASN A 48 -14.69 -0.26 -8.71
N ILE A 49 -13.80 -0.86 -9.49
CA ILE A 49 -12.98 -2.01 -9.05
C ILE A 49 -12.02 -1.61 -7.94
N LYS A 50 -11.39 -0.43 -8.05
CA LYS A 50 -10.58 0.15 -6.97
C LYS A 50 -11.38 0.33 -5.67
N MET A 51 -12.59 0.88 -5.76
CA MET A 51 -13.48 1.04 -4.59
C MET A 51 -13.80 -0.31 -3.95
N LEU A 52 -14.14 -1.31 -4.76
CA LEU A 52 -14.45 -2.65 -4.29
C LEU A 52 -13.23 -3.32 -3.62
N ALA A 53 -12.05 -3.21 -4.24
CA ALA A 53 -10.79 -3.68 -3.68
C ALA A 53 -10.48 -3.04 -2.33
N GLN A 54 -10.67 -1.73 -2.20
CA GLN A 54 -10.47 -1.00 -0.95
C GLN A 54 -11.45 -1.45 0.14
N GLY A 55 -12.71 -1.69 -0.19
CA GLY A 55 -13.69 -2.20 0.76
C GLY A 55 -13.32 -3.58 1.31
N TRP A 56 -12.91 -4.51 0.44
CA TRP A 56 -12.41 -5.83 0.85
C TRP A 56 -11.11 -5.74 1.65
N HIS A 57 -10.19 -4.87 1.26
CA HIS A 57 -8.94 -4.65 1.98
C HIS A 57 -9.20 -4.13 3.41
N MET A 58 -10.04 -3.09 3.56
CA MET A 58 -10.37 -2.52 4.86
C MET A 58 -11.15 -3.50 5.76
N SER A 59 -11.84 -4.48 5.18
CA SER A 59 -12.49 -5.56 5.92
C SER A 59 -11.56 -6.76 6.20
N GLN A 60 -10.25 -6.64 5.90
CA GLN A 60 -9.24 -7.71 6.04
C GLN A 60 -9.48 -8.94 5.15
N GLU A 61 -10.34 -8.82 4.15
CA GLU A 61 -10.61 -9.86 3.15
C GLU A 61 -9.56 -9.79 2.01
N LEU A 62 -8.28 -9.96 2.36
CA LEU A 62 -7.15 -9.71 1.47
C LEU A 62 -7.17 -10.59 0.21
N LYS A 63 -7.63 -11.84 0.34
CA LYS A 63 -7.78 -12.77 -0.81
C LYS A 63 -8.79 -12.28 -1.85
N LYS A 64 -9.80 -11.50 -1.43
CA LYS A 64 -10.78 -10.90 -2.34
C LYS A 64 -10.26 -9.57 -2.91
N ALA A 65 -9.50 -8.83 -2.13
CA ALA A 65 -8.94 -7.54 -2.54
C ALA A 65 -7.85 -7.68 -3.61
N GLU A 66 -6.98 -8.69 -3.51
CA GLU A 66 -5.82 -8.88 -4.39
C GLU A 66 -6.17 -8.91 -5.89
N PRO A 67 -7.07 -9.80 -6.37
CA PRO A 67 -7.38 -9.86 -7.81
C PRO A 67 -8.02 -8.57 -8.33
N LEU A 68 -8.78 -7.87 -7.49
CA LEU A 68 -9.39 -6.60 -7.84
C LEU A 68 -8.35 -5.47 -7.96
N TYR A 69 -7.37 -5.43 -7.05
CA TYR A 69 -6.26 -4.48 -7.19
C TYR A 69 -5.41 -4.76 -8.43
N LYS A 70 -5.14 -6.03 -8.75
CA LYS A 70 -4.44 -6.40 -9.99
C LYS A 70 -5.20 -5.91 -11.22
N GLU A 71 -6.49 -6.23 -11.32
CA GLU A 71 -7.35 -5.80 -12.42
C GLU A 71 -7.38 -4.27 -12.57
N ALA A 72 -7.51 -3.54 -11.45
CA ALA A 72 -7.50 -2.09 -11.47
C ALA A 72 -6.13 -1.51 -11.85
N ALA A 73 -5.04 -2.10 -11.36
CA ALA A 73 -3.67 -1.65 -11.63
C ALA A 73 -3.26 -1.83 -13.09
N GLU A 74 -3.72 -2.90 -13.74
CA GLU A 74 -3.50 -3.13 -15.18
C GLU A 74 -4.13 -2.03 -16.05
N LYS A 75 -5.27 -1.49 -15.61
CA LYS A 75 -6.01 -0.44 -16.31
C LYS A 75 -5.55 0.98 -15.94
N SER A 76 -4.75 1.12 -14.88
CA SER A 76 -4.36 2.42 -14.34
C SER A 76 -3.03 2.90 -14.91
N GLU A 77 -2.96 4.20 -15.20
CA GLU A 77 -1.71 4.90 -15.50
C GLU A 77 -0.99 5.41 -14.24
N GLU A 78 -1.62 5.28 -13.06
CA GLU A 78 -1.09 5.77 -11.80
C GLU A 78 -0.44 4.63 -10.98
N GLY A 79 0.65 4.94 -10.29
CA GLY A 79 1.37 3.99 -9.44
C GLY A 79 0.67 3.61 -8.14
N GLU A 80 -0.36 4.36 -7.73
CA GLU A 80 -1.02 4.22 -6.43
C GLU A 80 -1.60 2.81 -6.18
N LEU A 81 -2.16 2.17 -7.22
CA LEU A 81 -2.73 0.82 -7.10
C LEU A 81 -1.66 -0.25 -6.89
N PHE A 82 -0.47 -0.05 -7.46
CA PHE A 82 0.67 -0.92 -7.19
C PHE A 82 1.19 -0.76 -5.77
N VAL A 83 1.08 0.44 -5.18
CA VAL A 83 1.41 0.66 -3.76
C VAL A 83 0.43 -0.11 -2.86
N PHE A 84 -0.86 -0.11 -3.16
CA PHE A 84 -1.84 -0.92 -2.41
C PHE A 84 -1.56 -2.43 -2.52
N LEU A 85 -1.20 -2.91 -3.72
CA LEU A 85 -0.75 -4.29 -3.89
C LEU A 85 0.49 -4.59 -3.06
N GLY A 86 1.48 -3.71 -3.08
CA GLY A 86 2.70 -3.85 -2.28
C GLY A 86 2.41 -3.95 -0.78
N GLN A 87 1.50 -3.11 -0.26
CA GLN A 87 1.05 -3.17 1.13
C GLN A 87 0.34 -4.49 1.45
N LEU A 88 -0.53 -4.96 0.56
CA LEU A 88 -1.23 -6.24 0.71
C LEU A 88 -0.23 -7.41 0.72
N TYR A 89 0.76 -7.40 -0.16
CA TYR A 89 1.79 -8.44 -0.20
C TYR A 89 2.68 -8.40 1.04
N LEU A 90 3.05 -7.22 1.52
CA LEU A 90 3.79 -7.06 2.78
C LEU A 90 2.99 -7.62 3.97
N ALA A 91 1.70 -7.30 4.06
CA ALA A 91 0.81 -7.80 5.10
C ALA A 91 0.56 -9.33 5.06
N THR A 92 0.94 -9.99 3.96
CA THR A 92 0.81 -11.44 3.76
C THR A 92 2.16 -12.13 3.61
N ASP A 93 3.26 -11.50 4.06
CA ASP A 93 4.64 -11.99 4.05
C ASP A 93 5.16 -12.41 2.65
N ARG A 94 4.56 -11.88 1.59
CA ARG A 94 4.97 -12.11 0.20
C ARG A 94 5.93 -11.01 -0.26
N TYR A 95 7.13 -10.99 0.34
CA TYR A 95 8.10 -9.89 0.25
C TYR A 95 8.60 -9.61 -1.17
N ASP A 96 8.81 -10.63 -2.01
CA ASP A 96 9.24 -10.42 -3.40
C ASP A 96 8.16 -9.70 -4.21
N LEU A 97 6.91 -10.14 -4.11
CA LEU A 97 5.79 -9.49 -4.78
C LEU A 97 5.54 -8.07 -4.23
N ALA A 98 5.76 -7.86 -2.93
CA ALA A 98 5.69 -6.54 -2.33
C ALA A 98 6.75 -5.60 -2.92
N MET A 99 8.01 -6.07 -2.99
CA MET A 99 9.13 -5.31 -3.57
C MET A 99 8.85 -4.89 -5.01
N ASP A 100 8.44 -5.85 -5.86
CA ASP A 100 8.17 -5.60 -7.28
C ASP A 100 7.00 -4.62 -7.47
N SER A 101 5.92 -4.82 -6.72
CA SER A 101 4.76 -3.94 -6.78
C SER A 101 5.08 -2.51 -6.34
N LEU A 102 5.82 -2.33 -5.23
CA LEU A 102 6.20 -1.01 -4.75
C LEU A 102 7.15 -0.30 -5.71
N LYS A 103 8.10 -1.02 -6.33
CA LYS A 103 9.00 -0.47 -7.36
C LYS A 103 8.22 -0.03 -8.60
N LEU A 104 7.29 -0.85 -9.10
CA LEU A 104 6.39 -0.49 -10.20
C LEU A 104 5.55 0.75 -9.85
N GLY A 105 5.08 0.86 -8.62
CA GLY A 105 4.37 2.04 -8.14
C GLY A 105 5.22 3.31 -8.23
N LEU A 106 6.49 3.26 -7.85
CA LEU A 106 7.43 4.38 -7.98
C LEU A 106 7.74 4.71 -9.45
N GLU A 107 7.91 3.69 -10.28
CA GLU A 107 8.21 3.85 -11.71
C GLU A 107 7.04 4.52 -12.47
N LYS A 108 5.82 4.04 -12.28
CA LYS A 108 4.62 4.66 -12.86
C LYS A 108 4.38 6.08 -12.32
N GLY A 109 4.80 6.36 -11.10
CA GLY A 109 4.71 7.69 -10.52
C GLY A 109 3.29 8.14 -10.22
N LYS A 110 3.05 9.46 -10.26
CA LYS A 110 1.78 10.10 -9.89
C LYS A 110 1.30 9.74 -8.48
N LEU A 111 2.22 9.41 -7.58
CA LEU A 111 1.94 9.03 -6.20
C LEU A 111 1.55 10.24 -5.36
N LYS A 112 0.60 10.03 -4.45
CA LYS A 112 0.22 11.02 -3.43
C LYS A 112 1.26 11.13 -2.33
N ASP A 113 1.89 10.00 -2.01
CA ASP A 113 2.82 9.87 -0.90
C ASP A 113 4.02 8.96 -1.25
N PRO A 114 5.00 9.50 -1.98
CA PRO A 114 6.21 8.75 -2.33
C PRO A 114 7.11 8.46 -1.12
N VAL A 115 6.93 9.19 0.00
CA VAL A 115 7.68 8.97 1.23
C VAL A 115 7.28 7.63 1.85
N THR A 116 5.98 7.41 2.02
CA THR A 116 5.45 6.13 2.54
C THR A 116 5.90 4.95 1.68
N VAL A 117 5.97 5.11 0.35
CA VAL A 117 6.42 4.02 -0.53
C VAL A 117 7.89 3.64 -0.26
N ASN A 118 8.77 4.62 -0.04
CA ASN A 118 10.15 4.33 0.34
C ASN A 118 10.26 3.70 1.73
N ILE A 119 9.41 4.08 2.70
CA ILE A 119 9.35 3.41 4.00
C ILE A 119 8.95 1.93 3.82
N LEU A 120 7.92 1.65 3.01
CA LEU A 120 7.48 0.28 2.74
C LEU A 120 8.57 -0.56 2.05
N LEU A 121 9.29 0.00 1.08
CA LEU A 121 10.43 -0.67 0.44
C LEU A 121 11.55 -0.97 1.46
N GLY A 122 11.81 -0.05 2.37
CA GLY A 122 12.74 -0.26 3.47
C GLY A 122 12.29 -1.40 4.39
N GLN A 123 11.01 -1.45 4.76
CA GLN A 123 10.43 -2.52 5.56
C GLN A 123 10.55 -3.89 4.86
N VAL A 124 10.18 -3.96 3.56
CA VAL A 124 10.33 -5.20 2.78
C VAL A 124 11.79 -5.65 2.73
N SER A 125 12.73 -4.72 2.53
CA SER A 125 14.16 -5.04 2.52
C SER A 125 14.66 -5.53 3.89
N TYR A 126 14.16 -4.95 4.97
CA TYR A 126 14.45 -5.38 6.34
C TYR A 126 13.95 -6.81 6.60
N GLU A 127 12.70 -7.12 6.24
CA GLU A 127 12.14 -8.47 6.39
C GLU A 127 12.90 -9.52 5.57
N LYS A 128 13.44 -9.13 4.42
CA LYS A 128 14.33 -9.95 3.60
C LYS A 128 15.77 -10.01 4.12
N GLN A 129 16.05 -9.40 5.28
CA GLN A 129 17.39 -9.28 5.88
C GLN A 129 18.42 -8.55 5.00
N ASN A 130 17.96 -7.79 4.01
CA ASN A 130 18.82 -6.92 3.20
C ASN A 130 18.88 -5.53 3.86
N PHE A 131 19.72 -5.43 4.89
CA PHE A 131 19.82 -4.24 5.74
C PHE A 131 20.45 -3.04 5.01
N ASP A 132 21.30 -3.28 4.03
CA ASP A 132 21.92 -2.22 3.25
C ASP A 132 20.88 -1.52 2.38
N ASP A 133 20.07 -2.28 1.64
CA ASP A 133 18.95 -1.73 0.86
C ASP A 133 17.90 -1.07 1.76
N ALA A 134 17.58 -1.69 2.90
CA ALA A 134 16.64 -1.10 3.86
C ALA A 134 17.09 0.30 4.31
N THR A 135 18.39 0.42 4.67
CA THR A 135 19.00 1.71 5.04
C THR A 135 18.89 2.74 3.93
N ILE A 136 19.16 2.34 2.67
CA ILE A 136 19.05 3.21 1.50
C ILE A 136 17.61 3.72 1.33
N PHE A 137 16.61 2.83 1.45
CA PHE A 137 15.21 3.22 1.28
C PHE A 137 14.70 4.13 2.40
N PHE A 138 15.07 3.87 3.65
CA PHE A 138 14.68 4.76 4.76
C PHE A 138 15.33 6.15 4.64
N ARG A 139 16.58 6.25 4.18
CA ARG A 139 17.22 7.54 3.89
C ARG A 139 16.52 8.25 2.73
N LYS A 140 16.19 7.56 1.64
CA LYS A 140 15.38 8.12 0.54
C LYS A 140 14.02 8.64 1.01
N ALA A 141 13.40 7.96 1.99
CA ALA A 141 12.15 8.45 2.58
C ALA A 141 12.35 9.79 3.30
N LEU A 142 13.45 9.93 4.07
CA LEU A 142 13.79 11.19 4.75
C LEU A 142 14.06 12.33 3.78
N ASP A 143 14.81 12.06 2.71
CA ASP A 143 15.14 13.05 1.66
C ASP A 143 13.90 13.56 0.92
N ARG A 144 12.87 12.71 0.81
CA ARG A 144 11.62 13.03 0.09
C ARG A 144 10.49 13.59 0.93
N LEU A 145 10.70 13.92 2.19
CA LEU A 145 9.65 14.48 3.05
C LEU A 145 9.02 15.76 2.49
N THR A 146 9.77 16.54 1.72
CA THR A 146 9.28 17.76 1.07
C THR A 146 8.33 17.49 -0.11
N ASP A 147 8.38 16.28 -0.69
CA ASP A 147 7.61 15.90 -1.90
C ASP A 147 6.12 15.63 -1.60
N LEU A 148 5.72 15.68 -0.34
CA LEU A 148 4.32 15.46 0.04
C LEU A 148 3.40 16.52 -0.56
N LYS A 149 2.41 16.06 -1.32
CA LYS A 149 1.43 16.89 -2.03
C LYS A 149 0.22 17.20 -1.14
N ILE A 150 0.44 17.90 -0.03
CA ILE A 150 -0.61 18.33 0.90
C ILE A 150 -0.70 19.85 0.83
N LYS A 151 -1.90 20.39 0.54
CA LYS A 151 -2.12 21.84 0.39
C LYS A 151 -2.14 22.57 1.74
N ASP A 152 -2.76 21.96 2.74
CA ASP A 152 -2.78 22.51 4.09
C ASP A 152 -1.40 22.39 4.74
N LYS A 153 -0.82 23.54 5.12
CA LYS A 153 0.54 23.62 5.66
C LYS A 153 0.67 22.87 6.99
N LYS A 154 -0.27 23.07 7.91
CA LYS A 154 -0.22 22.42 9.23
C LYS A 154 -0.33 20.90 9.12
N LEU A 155 -1.28 20.43 8.31
CA LEU A 155 -1.45 19.00 8.05
C LEU A 155 -0.22 18.39 7.35
N LYS A 156 0.45 19.15 6.47
CA LYS A 156 1.69 18.73 5.83
C LYS A 156 2.81 18.58 6.84
N GLU A 157 3.02 19.53 7.71
CA GLU A 157 4.04 19.52 8.78
C GLU A 157 3.81 18.33 9.73
N GLU A 158 2.59 18.15 10.23
CA GLU A 158 2.23 17.02 11.11
C GLU A 158 2.52 15.66 10.44
N LYS A 159 2.17 15.53 9.16
CA LYS A 159 2.44 14.31 8.42
C LYS A 159 3.94 14.09 8.16
N GLN A 160 4.69 15.15 7.84
CA GLN A 160 6.14 15.09 7.68
C GLN A 160 6.82 14.62 8.96
N ASP A 161 6.43 15.16 10.12
CA ASP A 161 7.02 14.77 11.40
C ASP A 161 6.71 13.32 11.76
N LYS A 162 5.49 12.87 11.51
CA LYS A 162 5.10 11.47 11.70
C LYS A 162 5.94 10.53 10.82
N LEU A 163 6.05 10.82 9.53
CA LEU A 163 6.82 9.99 8.59
C LEU A 163 8.32 10.03 8.87
N ARG A 164 8.84 11.20 9.28
CA ARG A 164 10.24 11.35 9.72
C ARG A 164 10.52 10.45 10.92
N ALA A 165 9.68 10.53 11.96
CA ALA A 165 9.83 9.69 13.14
C ALA A 165 9.78 8.20 12.80
N GLN A 166 8.86 7.78 11.93
CA GLN A 166 8.74 6.41 11.47
C GLN A 166 10.00 5.95 10.72
N ALA A 167 10.50 6.74 9.77
CA ALA A 167 11.68 6.40 8.99
C ALA A 167 12.95 6.32 9.86
N LEU A 168 13.13 7.26 10.82
CA LEU A 168 14.25 7.24 11.76
C LEU A 168 14.19 6.03 12.71
N THR A 169 13.02 5.65 13.17
CA THR A 169 12.83 4.46 14.00
C THR A 169 13.27 3.20 13.26
N TRP A 170 12.77 3.02 12.03
CA TRP A 170 13.16 1.89 11.19
C TRP A 170 14.64 1.87 10.85
N LEU A 171 15.22 3.04 10.55
CA LEU A 171 16.65 3.18 10.30
C LEU A 171 17.48 2.73 11.50
N SER A 172 17.11 3.16 12.71
CA SER A 172 17.78 2.75 13.95
C SER A 172 17.68 1.23 14.20
N TYR A 173 16.51 0.63 13.98
CA TYR A 173 16.35 -0.83 14.07
C TYR A 173 17.21 -1.57 13.06
N THR A 174 17.22 -1.12 11.81
CA THR A 174 18.01 -1.71 10.73
C THR A 174 19.50 -1.69 11.03
N GLU A 175 20.02 -0.55 11.49
CA GLU A 175 21.45 -0.42 11.84
C GLU A 175 21.86 -1.31 13.02
N LYS A 176 20.99 -1.46 14.03
CA LYS A 176 21.23 -2.35 15.16
C LYS A 176 21.25 -3.81 14.74
N GLU A 177 20.28 -4.23 13.93
CA GLU A 177 20.18 -5.61 13.47
C GLU A 177 21.29 -5.97 12.49
N ALA A 178 21.66 -5.07 11.59
CA ALA A 178 22.82 -5.25 10.70
C ALA A 178 24.14 -5.47 11.48
N LYS A 179 24.36 -4.70 12.56
CA LYS A 179 25.51 -4.90 13.45
C LYS A 179 25.46 -6.23 14.16
N ARG A 180 24.30 -6.62 14.68
CA ARG A 180 24.08 -7.90 15.37
C ARG A 180 24.41 -9.09 14.45
N VAL A 181 23.89 -9.07 13.24
CA VAL A 181 24.12 -10.13 12.25
C VAL A 181 25.61 -10.25 11.92
N LYS A 182 26.29 -9.13 11.65
CA LYS A 182 27.75 -9.12 11.41
C LYS A 182 28.57 -9.73 12.56
N ILE A 183 28.20 -9.42 13.81
CA ILE A 183 28.88 -9.99 14.98
C ILE A 183 28.65 -11.51 15.06
N LEU A 184 27.43 -11.98 14.79
CA LEU A 184 27.11 -13.40 14.82
C LEU A 184 27.82 -14.16 13.69
N GLU A 185 27.88 -13.60 12.50
CA GLU A 185 28.64 -14.19 11.37
C GLU A 185 30.13 -14.29 11.66
N GLN A 186 30.71 -13.25 12.26
CA GLN A 186 32.12 -13.29 12.65
C GLN A 186 32.38 -14.40 13.68
N ARG A 187 31.56 -14.46 14.74
CA ARG A 187 31.69 -15.52 15.77
C ARG A 187 31.56 -16.93 15.18
N ARG A 188 30.67 -17.11 14.21
CA ARG A 188 30.52 -18.40 13.53
C ARG A 188 31.78 -18.77 12.78
N LYS A 189 32.39 -17.83 12.04
CA LYS A 189 33.66 -18.05 11.33
C LYS A 189 34.80 -18.40 12.29
N ASP A 190 34.92 -17.65 13.39
CA ASP A 190 35.96 -17.90 14.40
C ASP A 190 35.84 -19.31 15.03
N LEU A 191 34.61 -19.84 15.18
CA LEU A 191 34.34 -21.20 15.63
C LEU A 191 34.62 -22.29 14.59
N GLU A 192 34.46 -21.99 13.31
CA GLU A 192 34.75 -22.93 12.20
C GLU A 192 36.27 -23.05 11.95
N GLU A 193 37.06 -22.04 12.32
CA GLU A 193 38.51 -21.98 12.17
C GLU A 193 39.28 -22.50 13.40
N SER A 194 38.63 -22.77 14.54
CA SER A 194 39.19 -23.26 15.79
C SER A 194 39.05 -24.78 15.91
#